data_5ce7450566cd693187a7f2eac4e716ce
#
_entry.id   5ce7450566cd693187a7f2eac4e716ce
#
_cell.length_a   1.000
_cell.length_b   1.000
_cell.length_c   1.000
_cell.angle_alpha   90.00
_cell.angle_beta   90.00
_cell.angle_gamma   90.00
#
_symmetry.space_group_name_H-M   'P 1'
#
loop_
_entity.id
_entity.type
_entity.pdbx_description
1 polymer ?
#
loop_
_entity_poly.entity_id
_entity_poly.type
_entity_poly.pdbx_seq_one_letter_code
_entity_poly.pdbx_strand_id
1 'polypeptide(L)'
;MYQLKARCSGLADLMAKPKSGNGISATARSAVRKIVKYDLFGYQDFEGNKYTEKGIALEEQAIKLSGRKRGLALKKNEERRENDWITGECDIYIPTRKLIIDTKCSWDIGSHPFFSDEAEEKAKKAGYTIQMQ
;
A
#
# COMPACT_ATOMS: atom_id res chain seq x y z
N MET A 1 13.62 -24.10 -4.60
CA MET A 1 12.23 -24.15 -4.06
C MET A 1 11.55 -22.87 -4.49
N TYR A 2 10.41 -22.98 -5.16
CA TYR A 2 9.62 -21.80 -5.57
C TYR A 2 9.03 -21.11 -4.33
N GLN A 3 9.22 -19.81 -4.19
CA GLN A 3 8.77 -19.05 -3.02
C GLN A 3 7.81 -17.96 -3.43
N LEU A 4 6.61 -18.00 -2.87
CA LEU A 4 5.60 -16.96 -3.06
C LEU A 4 6.00 -15.69 -2.32
N LYS A 5 5.94 -14.55 -2.99
CA LYS A 5 6.19 -13.24 -2.38
C LYS A 5 4.90 -12.46 -2.18
N ALA A 6 4.73 -11.90 -1.01
CA ALA A 6 3.60 -11.03 -0.70
C ALA A 6 3.89 -9.59 -1.17
N ARG A 7 2.89 -8.87 -1.68
CA ARG A 7 3.00 -7.42 -1.92
C ARG A 7 2.91 -6.67 -0.60
N CYS A 8 3.74 -5.66 -0.40
CA CYS A 8 3.69 -4.80 0.81
C CYS A 8 2.29 -4.25 1.07
N SER A 9 1.53 -3.87 0.04
CA SER A 9 0.15 -3.41 0.16
C SER A 9 -0.85 -4.45 0.69
N GLY A 10 -0.52 -5.73 0.63
CA GLY A 10 -1.34 -6.84 1.15
C GLY A 10 -0.94 -7.34 2.53
N LEU A 11 0.13 -6.79 3.14
CA LEU A 11 0.66 -7.29 4.41
C LEU A 11 -0.33 -7.15 5.56
N ALA A 12 -1.10 -6.06 5.60
CA ALA A 12 -2.10 -5.86 6.65
C ALA A 12 -3.13 -6.99 6.70
N ASP A 13 -3.60 -7.45 5.54
CA ASP A 13 -4.54 -8.57 5.44
C ASP A 13 -3.89 -9.89 5.85
N LEU A 14 -2.64 -10.12 5.45
CA LEU A 14 -1.89 -11.33 5.83
C LEU A 14 -1.63 -11.40 7.34
N MET A 15 -1.39 -10.25 7.97
CA MET A 15 -1.13 -10.13 9.41
C MET A 15 -2.40 -9.99 10.26
N ALA A 16 -3.57 -10.00 9.64
CA ALA A 16 -4.84 -9.86 10.34
C ALA A 16 -5.06 -11.01 11.34
N LYS A 17 -5.31 -10.64 12.60
CA LYS A 17 -5.57 -11.61 13.68
C LYS A 17 -6.99 -12.17 13.62
N PRO A 18 -7.22 -13.41 14.03
CA PRO A 18 -8.57 -13.96 14.15
C PRO A 18 -9.36 -13.22 15.24
N LYS A 19 -10.68 -13.12 15.07
CA LYS A 19 -11.56 -12.48 16.06
C LYS A 19 -11.64 -13.26 17.37
N SER A 20 -11.43 -14.58 17.32
CA SER A 20 -11.43 -15.47 18.48
C SER A 20 -10.52 -16.68 18.21
N GLY A 21 -9.94 -17.22 19.28
CA GLY A 21 -9.07 -18.40 19.21
C GLY A 21 -7.67 -18.11 18.63
N ASN A 22 -6.90 -19.19 18.46
CA ASN A 22 -5.56 -19.17 17.89
C ASN A 22 -5.61 -19.70 16.44
N GLY A 23 -4.81 -19.13 15.54
CA GLY A 23 -4.67 -19.60 14.17
C GLY A 23 -4.74 -18.48 13.13
N ILE A 24 -4.94 -18.87 11.88
CA ILE A 24 -4.97 -17.94 10.74
C ILE A 24 -6.39 -17.39 10.58
N SER A 25 -6.53 -16.06 10.55
CA SER A 25 -7.82 -15.40 10.35
C SER A 25 -8.42 -15.69 8.96
N ALA A 26 -9.74 -15.51 8.82
CA ALA A 26 -10.41 -15.63 7.52
C ALA A 26 -9.87 -14.62 6.51
N THR A 27 -9.53 -13.41 6.95
CA THR A 27 -8.90 -12.36 6.12
C THR A 27 -7.54 -12.83 5.62
N ALA A 28 -6.67 -13.33 6.51
CA ALA A 28 -5.36 -13.82 6.11
C ALA A 28 -5.45 -15.03 5.15
N ARG A 29 -6.37 -15.96 5.39
CA ARG A 29 -6.63 -17.07 4.45
C ARG A 29 -7.06 -16.58 3.07
N SER A 30 -7.92 -15.57 3.02
CA SER A 30 -8.35 -14.95 1.76
C SER A 30 -7.18 -14.29 1.03
N ALA A 31 -6.33 -13.57 1.76
CA ALA A 31 -5.13 -12.94 1.20
C ALA A 31 -4.15 -13.98 0.62
N VAL A 32 -3.89 -15.06 1.34
CA VAL A 32 -3.05 -16.16 0.84
C VAL A 32 -3.63 -16.76 -0.45
N ARG A 33 -4.94 -17.03 -0.49
CA ARG A 33 -5.58 -17.54 -1.71
C ARG A 33 -5.41 -16.62 -2.91
N LYS A 34 -5.51 -15.29 -2.72
CA LYS A 34 -5.30 -14.32 -3.80
C LYS A 34 -3.86 -14.39 -4.33
N ILE A 35 -2.87 -14.46 -3.44
CA ILE A 35 -1.46 -14.58 -3.82
C ILE A 35 -1.24 -15.86 -4.64
N VAL A 36 -1.71 -17.00 -4.14
CA VAL A 36 -1.57 -18.30 -4.81
C VAL A 36 -2.25 -18.30 -6.19
N LYS A 37 -3.48 -17.79 -6.28
CA LYS A 37 -4.21 -17.71 -7.55
C LYS A 37 -3.49 -16.84 -8.57
N TYR A 38 -3.00 -15.68 -8.14
CA TYR A 38 -2.26 -14.77 -9.02
C TYR A 38 -0.96 -15.41 -9.50
N ASP A 39 -0.23 -16.00 -8.59
CA ASP A 39 1.12 -16.47 -8.86
C ASP A 39 1.15 -17.78 -9.68
N LEU A 40 0.27 -18.74 -9.36
CA LEU A 40 0.24 -20.02 -10.07
C LEU A 40 -0.61 -19.99 -11.36
N PHE A 41 -1.65 -19.17 -11.39
CA PHE A 41 -2.64 -19.18 -12.48
C PHE A 41 -2.76 -17.85 -13.23
N GLY A 42 -2.04 -16.79 -12.82
CA GLY A 42 -2.20 -15.45 -13.37
C GLY A 42 -3.58 -14.84 -13.12
N TYR A 43 -4.36 -15.43 -12.18
CA TYR A 43 -5.73 -15.03 -11.94
C TYR A 43 -5.82 -13.86 -10.97
N GLN A 44 -6.54 -12.81 -11.36
CA GLN A 44 -6.76 -11.62 -10.57
C GLN A 44 -8.26 -11.35 -10.42
N ASP A 45 -8.77 -11.35 -9.17
CA ASP A 45 -10.19 -11.13 -8.86
C ASP A 45 -10.65 -9.68 -9.10
N PHE A 46 -9.69 -8.74 -9.22
CA PHE A 46 -9.97 -7.31 -9.25
C PHE A 46 -9.16 -6.61 -10.35
N GLU A 47 -9.83 -6.00 -11.29
CA GLU A 47 -9.24 -5.27 -12.42
C GLU A 47 -9.11 -3.75 -12.18
N GLY A 48 -9.56 -3.26 -11.04
CA GLY A 48 -9.63 -1.84 -10.73
C GLY A 48 -11.06 -1.31 -10.61
N ASN A 49 -11.20 -0.11 -10.11
CA ASN A 49 -12.46 0.62 -10.02
C ASN A 49 -12.20 2.14 -10.06
N LYS A 50 -13.27 2.94 -10.07
CA LYS A 50 -13.19 4.41 -10.10
C LYS A 50 -12.28 5.03 -9.02
N TYR A 51 -12.12 4.38 -7.87
CA TYR A 51 -11.23 4.84 -6.79
C TYR A 51 -9.76 4.62 -7.14
N THR A 52 -9.45 3.47 -7.72
CA THR A 52 -8.11 3.15 -8.22
C THR A 52 -7.73 4.06 -9.38
N GLU A 53 -8.63 4.28 -10.33
CA GLU A 53 -8.42 5.17 -11.48
C GLU A 53 -8.15 6.61 -11.03
N LYS A 54 -8.92 7.12 -10.07
CA LYS A 54 -8.66 8.44 -9.48
C LYS A 54 -7.31 8.51 -8.80
N GLY A 55 -6.92 7.49 -8.04
CA GLY A 55 -5.61 7.41 -7.39
C GLY A 55 -4.48 7.53 -8.40
N ILE A 56 -4.53 6.74 -9.47
CA ILE A 56 -3.54 6.76 -10.55
C ILE A 56 -3.50 8.13 -11.24
N ALA A 57 -4.66 8.70 -11.58
CA ALA A 57 -4.75 9.99 -12.27
C ALA A 57 -4.18 11.16 -11.44
N LEU A 58 -4.28 11.10 -10.12
CA LEU A 58 -3.83 12.16 -9.22
C LEU A 58 -2.44 11.93 -8.62
N GLU A 59 -1.85 10.76 -8.81
CA GLU A 59 -0.57 10.38 -8.19
C GLU A 59 0.55 11.39 -8.52
N GLU A 60 0.71 11.76 -9.78
CA GLU A 60 1.74 12.72 -10.19
C GLU A 60 1.54 14.10 -9.54
N GLN A 61 0.29 14.54 -9.43
CA GLN A 61 -0.04 15.81 -8.76
C GLN A 61 0.26 15.74 -7.26
N ALA A 62 -0.06 14.62 -6.61
CA ALA A 62 0.22 14.38 -5.21
C ALA A 62 1.74 14.39 -4.93
N ILE A 63 2.54 13.78 -5.81
CA ILE A 63 4.01 13.80 -5.74
C ILE A 63 4.53 15.24 -5.85
N LYS A 64 4.05 16.01 -6.83
CA LYS A 64 4.44 17.43 -7.01
C LYS A 64 4.07 18.28 -5.79
N LEU A 65 2.87 18.11 -5.23
CA LEU A 65 2.44 18.82 -4.03
C LEU A 65 3.28 18.44 -2.80
N SER A 66 3.58 17.15 -2.64
CA SER A 66 4.47 16.65 -1.58
C SER A 66 5.86 17.28 -1.68
N GLY A 67 6.38 17.41 -2.90
CA GLY A 67 7.66 18.07 -3.18
C GLY A 67 7.63 19.54 -2.80
N ARG A 68 6.62 20.28 -3.23
CA ARG A 68 6.45 21.71 -2.91
C ARG A 68 6.42 21.94 -1.40
N LYS A 69 5.64 21.14 -0.66
CA LYS A 69 5.55 21.23 0.80
C LYS A 69 6.91 21.04 1.50
N ARG A 70 7.79 20.25 0.92
CA ARG A 70 9.11 19.90 1.47
C ARG A 70 10.27 20.71 0.91
N GLY A 71 10.01 21.61 -0.06
CA GLY A 71 11.04 22.32 -0.79
C GLY A 71 11.95 21.39 -1.63
N LEU A 72 11.38 20.31 -2.17
CA LEU A 72 12.11 19.27 -2.91
C LEU A 72 11.49 19.06 -4.29
N ALA A 73 12.33 18.85 -5.30
CA ALA A 73 11.90 18.34 -6.60
C ALA A 73 11.79 16.82 -6.52
N LEU A 74 10.58 16.32 -6.26
CA LEU A 74 10.32 14.89 -6.14
C LEU A 74 9.91 14.31 -7.49
N LYS A 75 10.40 13.08 -7.75
CA LYS A 75 10.02 12.27 -8.91
C LYS A 75 9.39 10.98 -8.42
N LYS A 76 8.50 10.42 -9.25
CA LYS A 76 7.98 9.08 -9.03
C LYS A 76 9.14 8.07 -9.00
N ASN A 77 9.08 7.17 -8.04
CA ASN A 77 9.96 6.02 -8.01
C ASN A 77 9.40 4.95 -8.94
N GLU A 78 10.25 4.35 -9.75
CA GLU A 78 9.89 3.25 -10.66
C GLU A 78 10.59 1.94 -10.27
N GLU A 79 11.36 1.97 -9.17
CA GLU A 79 12.10 0.83 -8.70
C GLU A 79 11.27 -0.01 -7.75
N ARG A 80 11.04 -1.27 -8.14
CA ARG A 80 10.46 -2.29 -7.27
C ARG A 80 11.57 -2.96 -6.46
N ARG A 81 11.35 -3.09 -5.16
CA ARG A 81 12.27 -3.74 -4.23
C ARG A 81 11.65 -5.00 -3.67
N GLU A 82 12.51 -5.95 -3.38
CA GLU A 82 12.07 -7.22 -2.84
C GLU A 82 13.13 -7.89 -1.98
N ASN A 83 12.68 -8.77 -1.12
CA ASN A 83 13.48 -9.75 -0.42
C ASN A 83 12.88 -11.14 -0.64
N ASP A 84 13.26 -12.12 0.17
CA ASP A 84 12.77 -13.50 0.02
C ASP A 84 11.25 -13.63 0.24
N TRP A 85 10.61 -12.71 0.95
CA TRP A 85 9.23 -12.84 1.43
C TRP A 85 8.28 -11.81 0.85
N ILE A 86 8.77 -10.59 0.62
CA ILE A 86 7.93 -9.47 0.22
C ILE A 86 8.49 -8.72 -0.97
N THR A 87 7.58 -8.12 -1.72
CA THR A 87 7.90 -7.21 -2.82
C THR A 87 7.06 -5.95 -2.71
N GLY A 88 7.65 -4.79 -3.00
CA GLY A 88 6.96 -3.51 -2.92
C GLY A 88 7.59 -2.45 -3.80
N GLU A 89 6.79 -1.42 -4.03
CA GLU A 89 7.17 -0.21 -4.74
C GLU A 89 6.52 0.96 -4.00
N CYS A 90 7.32 1.93 -3.61
CA CYS A 90 6.84 3.18 -3.02
C CYS A 90 6.74 4.25 -4.10
N ASP A 91 5.89 5.25 -3.91
CA ASP A 91 5.73 6.33 -4.89
C ASP A 91 6.97 7.21 -4.99
N ILE A 92 7.65 7.45 -3.87
CA ILE A 92 8.83 8.30 -3.80
C ILE A 92 9.89 7.65 -2.92
N TYR A 93 11.14 7.63 -3.37
CA TYR A 93 12.29 7.24 -2.59
C TYR A 93 13.37 8.31 -2.63
N ILE A 94 13.85 8.71 -1.47
CA ILE A 94 14.93 9.71 -1.31
C ILE A 94 16.10 9.05 -0.58
N PRO A 95 17.08 8.48 -1.32
CA PRO A 95 18.19 7.71 -0.74
C PRO A 95 19.01 8.51 0.28
N THR A 96 19.31 9.77 -0.03
CA THR A 96 20.12 10.66 0.80
C THR A 96 19.51 10.94 2.18
N ARG A 97 18.19 10.81 2.28
CA ARG A 97 17.44 11.02 3.53
C ARG A 97 16.93 9.70 4.13
N LYS A 98 17.17 8.56 3.47
CA LYS A 98 16.59 7.25 3.81
C LYS A 98 15.07 7.34 4.01
N LEU A 99 14.41 8.10 3.15
CA LEU A 99 12.99 8.41 3.25
C LEU A 99 12.22 7.79 2.10
N ILE A 100 11.17 7.07 2.43
CA ILE A 100 10.15 6.60 1.50
C ILE A 100 8.84 7.32 1.78
N ILE A 101 8.10 7.62 0.72
CA ILE A 101 6.79 8.25 0.81
C ILE A 101 5.84 7.48 -0.10
N ASP A 102 4.67 7.18 0.40
CA ASP A 102 3.58 6.59 -0.33
C ASP A 102 2.39 7.56 -0.27
N THR A 103 1.90 8.00 -1.41
CA THR A 103 0.86 9.02 -1.49
C THR A 103 -0.51 8.38 -1.51
N LYS A 104 -1.44 8.93 -0.76
CA LYS A 104 -2.82 8.46 -0.73
C LYS A 104 -3.79 9.61 -0.98
N CYS A 105 -4.59 9.48 -2.03
CA CYS A 105 -5.60 10.47 -2.38
C CYS A 105 -6.95 10.09 -1.76
N SER A 106 -7.57 11.01 -1.04
CA SER A 106 -8.95 10.84 -0.58
C SER A 106 -9.91 10.86 -1.77
N TRP A 107 -11.01 10.11 -1.65
CA TRP A 107 -12.01 10.08 -2.72
C TRP A 107 -12.65 11.44 -2.95
N ASP A 108 -13.04 12.09 -1.87
CA ASP A 108 -13.67 13.40 -1.85
C ASP A 108 -13.25 14.19 -0.60
N ILE A 109 -13.77 15.42 -0.50
CA ILE A 109 -13.49 16.28 0.63
C ILE A 109 -14.09 15.74 1.94
N GLY A 110 -15.21 15.02 1.87
CA GLY A 110 -15.86 14.43 3.05
C GLY A 110 -15.08 13.26 3.65
N SER A 111 -14.28 12.58 2.84
CA SER A 111 -13.40 11.48 3.27
C SER A 111 -11.97 11.93 3.59
N HIS A 112 -11.66 13.22 3.40
CA HIS A 112 -10.32 13.76 3.66
C HIS A 112 -10.11 14.04 5.16
N PRO A 113 -9.03 13.52 5.78
CA PRO A 113 -8.70 13.87 7.15
C PRO A 113 -8.11 15.27 7.19
N PHE A 114 -8.68 16.16 8.02
CA PHE A 114 -8.21 17.53 8.18
C PHE A 114 -7.22 17.69 9.33
N PHE A 115 -7.30 16.82 10.32
CA PHE A 115 -6.42 16.84 11.48
C PHE A 115 -5.41 15.67 11.43
N SER A 116 -4.26 15.85 12.06
CA SER A 116 -3.18 14.84 12.05
C SER A 116 -3.58 13.52 12.73
N ASP A 117 -4.32 13.59 13.82
CA ASP A 117 -4.84 12.43 14.55
C ASP A 117 -5.84 11.62 13.71
N GLU A 118 -6.73 12.29 12.97
CA GLU A 118 -7.64 11.65 12.02
C GLU A 118 -6.86 10.96 10.89
N ALA A 119 -5.82 11.62 10.38
CA ALA A 119 -4.97 11.03 9.34
C ALA A 119 -4.22 9.79 9.83
N GLU A 120 -3.68 9.83 11.05
CA GLU A 120 -3.02 8.70 11.68
C GLU A 120 -3.98 7.53 11.92
N GLU A 121 -5.18 7.81 12.44
CA GLU A 121 -6.18 6.79 12.67
C GLU A 121 -6.62 6.14 11.35
N LYS A 122 -6.86 6.95 10.32
CA LYS A 122 -7.19 6.45 8.98
C LYS A 122 -6.06 5.58 8.41
N ALA A 123 -4.81 5.99 8.55
CA ALA A 123 -3.66 5.22 8.09
C ALA A 123 -3.53 3.88 8.82
N LYS A 124 -3.76 3.86 10.14
CA LYS A 124 -3.76 2.62 10.94
C LYS A 124 -4.89 1.68 10.51
N LYS A 125 -6.12 2.20 10.40
CA LYS A 125 -7.30 1.40 9.97
C LYS A 125 -7.13 0.82 8.56
N ALA A 126 -6.52 1.56 7.66
CA ALA A 126 -6.25 1.11 6.28
C ALA A 126 -5.02 0.20 6.15
N GLY A 127 -4.29 -0.07 7.23
CA GLY A 127 -3.10 -0.92 7.22
C GLY A 127 -1.86 -0.27 6.59
N TYR A 128 -1.87 1.03 6.32
CA TYR A 128 -0.74 1.73 5.67
C TYR A 128 0.52 1.72 6.55
N THR A 129 0.36 1.75 7.87
CA THR A 129 1.50 1.65 8.81
C THR A 129 2.26 0.33 8.67
N ILE A 130 1.56 -0.77 8.37
CA ILE A 130 2.19 -2.09 8.12
C ILE A 130 2.84 -2.11 6.75
N GLN A 131 2.21 -1.50 5.75
CA GLN A 131 2.74 -1.42 4.39
C GLN A 131 4.11 -0.71 4.34
N MET A 132 4.35 0.26 5.23
CA MET A 132 5.53 1.12 5.25
C MET A 132 6.68 0.62 6.14
N GLN A 133 6.49 -0.47 6.86
CA GLN A 133 7.54 -1.13 7.67
C GLN A 133 8.40 -2.06 6.82
#